data_78903de6f6fd2b8a22683fc998de34a3
#
_entry.id   78903de6f6fd2b8a22683fc998de34a3
#
_cell.length_a   1.000
_cell.length_b   1.000
_cell.length_c   1.000
_cell.angle_alpha   90.00
_cell.angle_beta   90.00
_cell.angle_gamma   90.00
#
_symmetry.space_group_name_H-M   'P 1'
#
loop_
_entity.id
_entity.type
_entity.pdbx_description
1 polymer ?
#
loop_
_entity_poly.entity_id
_entity_poly.type
_entity_poly.pdbx_seq_one_letter_code
_entity_poly.pdbx_strand_id
1 'polypeptide(L)'
;MKNNNSNLKNSEIGKNVEEDKQKNSTGECIKKNEEIKLTVGQQKDNTREKQTDKENIIKPSIAEKPLKYDNSDSKEESKSAKGEEKTSEQQKQIKENSLEKNLLKEGQSTGLNKQEKISNAEKNEDNDISSPLGKVVARQRKFFETNKTLDINFRLLQLKRLRLQIKAYYDQICSAFRQDLNKLEFDVVLTELGIVMKELNYTISNLIRLAKPKKVRTSLANFPSKGYVLRDPYGVVMIASPWNYPLQLTLVPLIGAIAGGNTAIVKPSRNTPNITKVIKKMLSIFDEDYVYIVTNEEEISDIFDTKFDFIFYTGSPKKAREIAEKQAKYLTPMILELGGKSPCIVDKDANIDLSAKRVVWGKFLNAGQTCVAPDYVLVHSEIKDKFVESAKKWIGKFYYEHHLDAQKEEFLPTFVKIVKKSDVLRLQNLMKEGVVECGGKAHGQVIEPTLLTGLDWDNKIMQEEVFGPIMPVLTFDDLDDVIRKFRLIDKPLALYYFGKDKEAIEKVKTQIAFGGGCINDTIMHFTEEKLPFGGVGQSGMGNYHGARTFYAFTREKSVLDKGLWFDLTLRYPQATKGKIRFAKTYFKI
;
A
#
# COMPACT_ATOMS: atom_id res chain seq x y z
N MET A 1 8.74 -74.86 4.95
CA MET A 1 8.33 -75.93 5.87
C MET A 1 7.38 -75.36 6.88
N LYS A 2 6.15 -75.91 6.79
CA LYS A 2 5.13 -76.16 7.83
C LYS A 2 4.69 -74.98 8.68
N ASN A 3 3.47 -74.43 8.44
CA ASN A 3 2.14 -74.91 8.90
C ASN A 3 1.95 -74.70 10.41
N ASN A 4 0.86 -74.13 10.95
CA ASN A 4 -0.60 -74.20 10.72
C ASN A 4 -1.27 -73.15 11.59
N ASN A 5 -2.27 -72.44 11.11
CA ASN A 5 -3.72 -72.75 11.26
C ASN A 5 -4.23 -72.95 12.69
N SER A 6 -5.17 -72.14 13.18
CA SER A 6 -6.63 -72.38 13.08
C SER A 6 -7.39 -71.53 14.11
N ASN A 7 -8.39 -70.81 13.66
CA ASN A 7 -9.85 -71.05 13.81
C ASN A 7 -10.54 -70.54 15.07
N LEU A 8 -11.44 -69.55 14.82
CA LEU A 8 -12.93 -69.62 14.91
C LEU A 8 -13.58 -69.66 16.31
N LYS A 9 -14.39 -68.77 16.70
CA LYS A 9 -15.89 -68.75 16.60
C LYS A 9 -16.51 -67.74 17.52
N ASN A 10 -17.44 -66.96 16.93
CA ASN A 10 -18.79 -66.55 17.34
C ASN A 10 -19.21 -66.60 18.80
N SER A 11 -19.84 -65.50 19.25
CA SER A 11 -21.30 -65.58 19.59
C SER A 11 -21.88 -64.17 19.80
N GLU A 12 -23.01 -63.95 19.13
CA GLU A 12 -24.03 -62.93 19.35
C GLU A 12 -24.62 -63.05 20.75
N ILE A 13 -25.28 -61.97 21.19
CA ILE A 13 -26.57 -61.86 21.90
C ILE A 13 -26.54 -60.67 22.85
N GLY A 14 -27.52 -59.79 22.67
CA GLY A 14 -28.03 -58.95 23.73
C GLY A 14 -28.52 -57.57 23.27
N LYS A 15 -29.74 -57.53 22.69
CA LYS A 15 -30.55 -56.31 22.54
C LYS A 15 -31.14 -55.91 23.89
N ASN A 16 -31.26 -54.60 24.04
CA ASN A 16 -32.45 -53.85 24.54
C ASN A 16 -32.19 -52.89 25.70
N VAL A 17 -32.76 -51.66 25.46
CA VAL A 17 -33.38 -50.74 26.43
C VAL A 17 -32.45 -49.76 27.15
N GLU A 18 -32.48 -48.50 26.67
CA GLU A 18 -33.02 -47.34 27.40
C GLU A 18 -32.95 -46.10 26.53
N GLU A 19 -34.09 -45.78 25.88
CA GLU A 19 -34.51 -44.40 25.60
C GLU A 19 -34.99 -43.79 26.93
N ASP A 20 -34.44 -42.69 27.29
CA ASP A 20 -35.08 -41.51 27.93
C ASP A 20 -34.03 -40.75 28.73
N LYS A 21 -33.79 -39.49 28.29
CA LYS A 21 -33.41 -38.29 29.03
C LYS A 21 -32.42 -37.40 28.25
N GLN A 22 -32.93 -36.79 27.23
CA GLN A 22 -32.35 -35.53 26.70
C GLN A 22 -33.46 -34.59 26.22
N LYS A 23 -34.16 -33.99 27.16
CA LYS A 23 -34.94 -32.76 26.99
C LYS A 23 -34.82 -32.03 28.32
N ASN A 24 -33.93 -31.03 28.35
CA ASN A 24 -33.98 -29.83 29.19
C ASN A 24 -32.54 -29.25 29.35
N SER A 25 -32.10 -28.48 28.36
CA SER A 25 -31.02 -27.49 28.56
C SER A 25 -30.93 -26.45 27.44
N THR A 26 -32.04 -26.08 26.81
CA THR A 26 -32.09 -24.99 25.81
C THR A 26 -32.99 -23.81 26.24
N GLY A 27 -33.35 -23.73 27.52
CA GLY A 27 -34.25 -22.69 28.05
C GLY A 27 -33.61 -21.54 28.85
N GLU A 28 -32.36 -21.63 29.23
CA GLU A 28 -31.74 -20.62 30.15
C GLU A 28 -30.73 -19.66 29.54
N CYS A 29 -30.45 -19.77 28.25
CA CYS A 29 -29.46 -18.86 27.59
C CYS A 29 -30.11 -17.65 26.87
N ILE A 30 -31.45 -17.51 26.87
CA ILE A 30 -32.13 -16.40 26.17
C ILE A 30 -32.63 -15.29 27.13
N LYS A 31 -32.55 -15.48 28.45
CA LYS A 31 -33.03 -14.47 29.43
C LYS A 31 -31.97 -13.57 30.05
N LYS A 32 -30.71 -13.65 29.65
CA LYS A 32 -29.62 -12.78 30.16
C LYS A 32 -29.16 -11.65 29.22
N ASN A 33 -29.77 -11.47 28.05
CA ASN A 33 -29.39 -10.43 27.09
C ASN A 33 -30.38 -9.26 26.97
N GLU A 34 -31.40 -9.16 27.82
CA GLU A 34 -32.35 -8.03 27.79
C GLU A 34 -32.21 -7.03 28.97
N GLU A 35 -31.32 -7.24 29.93
CA GLU A 35 -31.15 -6.34 31.08
C GLU A 35 -29.95 -5.35 30.99
N ILE A 36 -29.26 -5.25 29.87
CA ILE A 36 -28.14 -4.28 29.66
C ILE A 36 -28.56 -3.10 28.75
N LYS A 37 -29.84 -2.83 28.57
CA LYS A 37 -30.30 -1.71 27.71
C LYS A 37 -30.98 -0.55 28.44
N LEU A 38 -30.85 -0.42 29.75
CA LEU A 38 -31.55 0.66 30.49
C LEU A 38 -30.71 1.27 31.61
N THR A 39 -29.49 1.80 31.30
CA THR A 39 -28.84 2.74 32.21
C THR A 39 -27.74 3.55 31.47
N VAL A 40 -28.10 4.28 30.43
CA VAL A 40 -27.34 5.46 29.97
C VAL A 40 -28.36 6.44 29.40
N GLY A 41 -28.88 7.26 30.24
CA GLY A 41 -29.73 8.36 29.88
C GLY A 41 -30.15 9.14 31.11
N GLN A 42 -29.31 10.09 31.53
CA GLN A 42 -29.69 11.34 32.21
C GLN A 42 -28.50 11.85 33.04
N GLN A 43 -27.74 12.74 32.45
CA GLN A 43 -27.18 13.89 33.18
C GLN A 43 -27.06 15.04 32.17
N LYS A 44 -28.04 15.93 32.27
CA LYS A 44 -28.06 17.26 31.66
C LYS A 44 -27.46 18.27 32.62
N ASP A 45 -26.74 19.21 31.98
CA ASP A 45 -26.60 20.64 32.30
C ASP A 45 -26.26 21.09 33.69
N ASN A 46 -25.10 21.72 33.82
CA ASN A 46 -24.98 23.14 34.22
C ASN A 46 -23.50 23.48 34.48
N THR A 47 -22.95 24.37 33.71
CA THR A 47 -22.47 25.68 34.18
C THR A 47 -21.77 26.43 33.04
N ARG A 48 -22.40 27.53 32.68
CA ARG A 48 -21.75 28.67 31.99
C ARG A 48 -20.91 29.40 33.02
N GLU A 49 -19.66 29.70 32.70
CA GLU A 49 -19.08 30.99 33.06
C GLU A 49 -18.00 31.41 32.07
N LYS A 50 -18.06 32.70 31.76
CA LYS A 50 -17.24 33.47 30.82
C LYS A 50 -15.84 33.67 31.34
N GLN A 51 -14.82 33.56 30.49
CA GLN A 51 -13.68 34.48 30.57
C GLN A 51 -13.13 34.75 29.18
N THR A 52 -13.20 35.99 28.82
CA THR A 52 -12.53 36.69 27.72
C THR A 52 -11.05 36.83 28.05
N ASP A 53 -10.14 36.38 27.21
CA ASP A 53 -8.81 36.96 27.15
C ASP A 53 -8.27 37.02 25.73
N LYS A 54 -7.60 38.12 25.51
CA LYS A 54 -7.23 38.78 24.28
C LYS A 54 -6.24 38.00 23.42
N GLU A 55 -6.51 38.00 22.12
CA GLU A 55 -5.58 37.66 21.04
C GLU A 55 -4.37 38.60 21.04
N ASN A 56 -3.16 38.03 21.11
CA ASN A 56 -1.94 38.69 20.67
C ASN A 56 -1.45 38.00 19.39
N ILE A 57 -1.74 38.66 18.28
CA ILE A 57 -1.24 38.29 16.95
C ILE A 57 0.20 38.79 16.86
N ILE A 58 1.16 37.88 16.81
CA ILE A 58 2.54 38.16 16.43
C ILE A 58 2.66 37.90 14.92
N LYS A 59 2.84 38.96 14.15
CA LYS A 59 3.21 38.95 12.74
C LYS A 59 4.72 38.68 12.63
N PRO A 60 5.21 37.73 11.81
CA PRO A 60 6.61 37.72 11.40
C PRO A 60 6.81 38.68 10.23
N SER A 61 7.69 39.65 10.40
CA SER A 61 8.22 40.53 9.36
C SER A 61 9.26 39.77 8.56
N ILE A 62 9.01 39.55 7.28
CA ILE A 62 10.03 39.13 6.31
C ILE A 62 10.42 40.37 5.52
N ALA A 63 11.67 40.80 5.70
CA ALA A 63 12.29 41.84 4.90
C ALA A 63 12.99 41.16 3.72
N GLU A 64 12.45 41.30 2.54
CA GLU A 64 13.13 40.98 1.29
C GLU A 64 13.98 42.16 0.84
N LYS A 65 15.29 41.92 0.66
CA LYS A 65 16.18 42.83 -0.08
C LYS A 65 16.26 42.36 -1.53
N PRO A 66 16.09 43.27 -2.53
CA PRO A 66 16.25 42.91 -3.93
C PRO A 66 17.74 42.84 -4.34
N LEU A 67 18.11 41.77 -5.02
CA LEU A 67 19.38 41.63 -5.72
C LEU A 67 19.34 42.44 -7.00
N LYS A 68 20.25 43.43 -7.10
CA LYS A 68 20.54 44.20 -8.31
C LYS A 68 21.40 43.37 -9.25
N TYR A 69 20.96 43.25 -10.49
CA TYR A 69 21.83 42.85 -11.60
C TYR A 69 22.53 44.08 -12.17
N ASP A 70 23.83 44.07 -12.17
CA ASP A 70 24.69 45.05 -12.83
C ASP A 70 24.84 44.67 -14.31
N ASN A 71 24.46 45.59 -15.17
CA ASN A 71 24.84 45.65 -16.57
C ASN A 71 26.08 46.50 -16.69
N SER A 72 27.20 45.94 -17.11
CA SER A 72 28.33 46.72 -17.57
C SER A 72 28.62 46.43 -19.03
N ASP A 73 28.51 47.50 -19.79
CA ASP A 73 28.86 47.75 -21.16
C ASP A 73 30.20 47.17 -21.64
N SER A 74 30.26 46.81 -22.92
CA SER A 74 31.40 47.14 -23.78
C SER A 74 30.93 47.44 -25.20
N LYS A 75 31.11 48.72 -25.58
CA LYS A 75 31.11 49.23 -26.94
C LYS A 75 32.44 48.89 -27.60
N GLU A 76 32.43 48.54 -28.87
CA GLU A 76 33.44 48.91 -29.91
C GLU A 76 32.76 48.69 -31.26
N GLU A 77 32.49 49.74 -31.87
CA GLU A 77 33.03 50.51 -33.01
C GLU A 77 32.90 49.89 -34.39
N SER A 78 32.16 50.68 -35.17
CA SER A 78 31.89 50.62 -36.60
C SER A 78 33.15 50.88 -37.44
N LYS A 79 33.32 50.21 -38.59
CA LYS A 79 33.76 50.85 -39.86
C LYS A 79 33.42 50.02 -41.09
N SER A 80 32.61 50.65 -41.92
CA SER A 80 32.58 50.75 -43.41
C SER A 80 32.97 49.53 -44.29
N ALA A 81 32.07 49.19 -45.22
CA ALA A 81 32.33 49.40 -46.66
C ALA A 81 31.07 49.10 -47.49
N LYS A 82 30.77 50.02 -48.37
CA LYS A 82 29.82 49.92 -49.48
C LYS A 82 30.32 48.92 -50.52
N GLY A 83 29.44 48.10 -51.07
CA GLY A 83 29.70 47.35 -52.26
C GLY A 83 28.68 46.22 -52.50
N GLU A 84 27.87 46.42 -53.57
CA GLU A 84 27.14 45.37 -54.31
C GLU A 84 25.74 44.97 -53.86
N GLU A 85 24.82 45.85 -54.15
CA GLU A 85 23.43 45.56 -54.42
C GLU A 85 23.33 45.03 -55.87
N LYS A 86 23.34 43.71 -56.10
CA LYS A 86 22.81 43.06 -57.34
C LYS A 86 22.86 41.50 -57.31
N THR A 87 22.86 40.84 -56.14
CA THR A 87 22.77 39.39 -56.09
C THR A 87 21.74 38.83 -55.10
N SER A 88 20.86 39.69 -54.57
CA SER A 88 19.95 39.26 -53.48
C SER A 88 18.61 38.65 -53.94
N GLU A 89 18.13 38.92 -55.15
CA GLU A 89 16.83 38.39 -55.61
C GLU A 89 16.94 36.95 -56.17
N GLN A 90 18.03 36.60 -56.84
CA GLN A 90 18.21 35.21 -57.32
C GLN A 90 18.53 34.22 -56.17
N GLN A 91 19.19 34.67 -55.13
CA GLN A 91 19.45 33.85 -53.92
C GLN A 91 18.20 33.70 -53.05
N LYS A 92 17.27 34.63 -53.06
CA LYS A 92 15.97 34.51 -52.38
C LYS A 92 15.06 33.49 -53.05
N GLN A 93 14.95 33.53 -54.39
CA GLN A 93 14.13 32.59 -55.15
C GLN A 93 14.65 31.13 -55.06
N ILE A 94 15.99 30.94 -55.00
CA ILE A 94 16.57 29.60 -54.79
C ILE A 94 16.35 29.07 -53.36
N LYS A 95 16.34 29.97 -52.36
CA LYS A 95 16.03 29.57 -50.98
C LYS A 95 14.53 29.27 -50.77
N GLU A 96 13.63 30.02 -51.40
CA GLU A 96 12.19 29.76 -51.31
C GLU A 96 11.79 28.47 -52.01
N ASN A 97 12.34 28.18 -53.19
CA ASN A 97 12.10 26.91 -53.88
C ASN A 97 12.74 25.69 -53.20
N SER A 98 13.81 25.86 -52.41
CA SER A 98 14.39 24.79 -51.61
C SER A 98 13.61 24.57 -50.30
N LEU A 99 12.99 25.62 -49.73
CA LEU A 99 12.15 25.51 -48.54
C LEU A 99 10.80 24.84 -48.89
N GLU A 100 10.17 25.18 -50.03
CA GLU A 100 8.94 24.51 -50.49
C GLU A 100 9.16 23.05 -50.82
N LYS A 101 10.30 22.68 -51.46
CA LYS A 101 10.63 21.27 -51.71
C LYS A 101 10.93 20.49 -50.43
N ASN A 102 11.48 21.11 -49.38
CA ASN A 102 11.69 20.45 -48.08
C ASN A 102 10.37 20.34 -47.30
N LEU A 103 9.49 21.32 -47.33
CA LEU A 103 8.16 21.26 -46.72
C LEU A 103 7.25 20.21 -47.40
N LEU A 104 7.35 20.03 -48.75
CA LEU A 104 6.65 18.96 -49.45
C LEU A 104 7.21 17.57 -49.16
N LYS A 105 8.52 17.43 -48.92
CA LYS A 105 9.13 16.16 -48.50
C LYS A 105 8.82 15.83 -47.01
N GLU A 106 8.79 16.82 -46.12
CA GLU A 106 8.36 16.60 -44.75
C GLU A 106 6.87 16.30 -44.65
N GLY A 107 6.00 16.93 -45.46
CA GLY A 107 4.58 16.62 -45.53
C GLY A 107 4.25 15.21 -46.01
N GLN A 108 5.06 14.65 -46.90
CA GLN A 108 4.88 13.25 -47.38
C GLN A 108 5.48 12.23 -46.36
N SER A 109 6.57 12.53 -45.69
CA SER A 109 7.13 11.66 -44.64
C SER A 109 6.30 11.62 -43.35
N THR A 110 5.63 12.73 -43.01
CA THR A 110 4.73 12.78 -41.83
C THR A 110 3.37 12.08 -42.10
N GLY A 111 2.92 12.01 -43.35
CA GLY A 111 1.71 11.27 -43.73
C GLY A 111 1.89 9.75 -43.66
N LEU A 112 2.98 9.24 -44.17
CA LEU A 112 3.35 7.81 -44.10
C LEU A 112 3.64 7.36 -42.67
N ASN A 113 4.37 8.16 -41.86
CA ASN A 113 4.62 7.88 -40.45
C ASN A 113 3.34 7.96 -39.59
N LYS A 114 2.35 8.74 -39.98
CA LYS A 114 1.06 8.79 -39.25
C LYS A 114 0.20 7.55 -39.55
N GLN A 115 0.17 7.08 -40.79
CA GLN A 115 -0.56 5.85 -41.15
C GLN A 115 0.11 4.60 -40.56
N GLU A 116 1.45 4.50 -40.59
CA GLU A 116 2.17 3.42 -39.88
C GLU A 116 2.00 3.45 -38.39
N LYS A 117 2.00 4.63 -37.76
CA LYS A 117 1.74 4.76 -36.30
C LYS A 117 0.30 4.42 -35.94
N ILE A 118 -0.68 4.76 -36.76
CA ILE A 118 -2.08 4.39 -36.55
C ILE A 118 -2.26 2.87 -36.79
N SER A 119 -1.67 2.30 -37.84
CA SER A 119 -1.74 0.84 -38.09
C SER A 119 -0.96 0.03 -37.04
N ASN A 120 0.12 0.57 -36.45
CA ASN A 120 0.84 -0.06 -35.34
C ASN A 120 0.12 0.10 -34.00
N ALA A 121 -0.66 1.16 -33.81
CA ALA A 121 -1.51 1.32 -32.64
C ALA A 121 -2.71 0.35 -32.69
N GLU A 122 -3.36 0.22 -33.86
CA GLU A 122 -4.45 -0.75 -34.11
C GLU A 122 -3.95 -2.20 -34.02
N LYS A 123 -2.75 -2.52 -34.55
CA LYS A 123 -2.12 -3.84 -34.39
C LYS A 123 -1.73 -4.15 -32.95
N ASN A 124 -1.40 -3.15 -32.12
CA ASN A 124 -1.12 -3.35 -30.70
C ASN A 124 -2.40 -3.58 -29.88
N GLU A 125 -3.53 -2.97 -30.26
CA GLU A 125 -4.83 -3.24 -29.62
C GLU A 125 -5.34 -4.63 -30.00
N ASP A 126 -5.19 -5.07 -31.24
CA ASP A 126 -5.55 -6.42 -31.68
C ASP A 126 -4.68 -7.52 -31.05
N ASN A 127 -3.38 -7.29 -30.86
CA ASN A 127 -2.49 -8.20 -30.15
C ASN A 127 -2.81 -8.29 -28.64
N ASP A 128 -3.32 -7.23 -28.03
CA ASP A 128 -3.73 -7.22 -26.61
C ASP A 128 -5.00 -8.08 -26.38
N ILE A 129 -5.92 -8.09 -27.35
CA ILE A 129 -7.15 -8.91 -27.30
C ILE A 129 -6.89 -10.40 -27.64
N SER A 130 -5.79 -10.72 -28.33
CA SER A 130 -5.48 -12.10 -28.74
C SER A 130 -5.02 -12.99 -27.58
N SER A 131 -4.42 -12.41 -26.53
CA SER A 131 -3.95 -13.15 -25.35
C SER A 131 -5.12 -13.66 -24.49
N PRO A 132 -4.96 -14.79 -23.76
CA PRO A 132 -5.99 -15.26 -22.82
C PRO A 132 -6.44 -14.18 -21.84
N LEU A 133 -5.50 -13.43 -21.27
CA LEU A 133 -5.80 -12.34 -20.34
C LEU A 133 -6.46 -11.15 -21.04
N GLY A 134 -6.02 -10.79 -22.24
CA GLY A 134 -6.65 -9.74 -23.06
C GLY A 134 -8.13 -10.00 -23.31
N LYS A 135 -8.51 -11.26 -23.56
CA LYS A 135 -9.93 -11.67 -23.68
C LYS A 135 -10.70 -11.45 -22.38
N VAL A 136 -10.11 -11.76 -21.25
CA VAL A 136 -10.73 -11.50 -19.91
C VAL A 136 -10.91 -10.00 -19.71
N VAL A 137 -9.88 -9.19 -19.96
CA VAL A 137 -9.97 -7.72 -19.86
C VAL A 137 -11.07 -7.16 -20.74
N ALA A 138 -11.18 -7.65 -21.99
CA ALA A 138 -12.23 -7.23 -22.92
C ALA A 138 -13.66 -7.56 -22.41
N ARG A 139 -13.86 -8.77 -21.83
CA ARG A 139 -15.13 -9.13 -21.18
C ARG A 139 -15.42 -8.24 -19.97
N GLN A 140 -14.43 -7.98 -19.12
CA GLN A 140 -14.57 -7.10 -17.97
C GLN A 140 -14.89 -5.65 -18.36
N ARG A 141 -14.33 -5.14 -19.49
CA ARG A 141 -14.71 -3.81 -20.01
C ARG A 141 -16.19 -3.78 -20.44
N LYS A 142 -16.66 -4.81 -21.15
CA LYS A 142 -18.08 -4.92 -21.53
C LYS A 142 -18.98 -4.98 -20.29
N PHE A 143 -18.61 -5.72 -19.26
CA PHE A 143 -19.36 -5.75 -18.01
C PHE A 143 -19.38 -4.37 -17.32
N PHE A 144 -18.24 -3.67 -17.28
CA PHE A 144 -18.13 -2.34 -16.71
C PHE A 144 -19.01 -1.32 -17.46
N GLU A 145 -19.07 -1.38 -18.80
CA GLU A 145 -19.90 -0.52 -19.67
C GLU A 145 -21.41 -0.68 -19.40
N THR A 146 -21.84 -1.78 -18.79
CA THR A 146 -23.24 -1.94 -18.38
C THR A 146 -23.65 -1.00 -17.24
N ASN A 147 -22.72 -0.28 -16.63
CA ASN A 147 -22.91 0.59 -15.46
C ASN A 147 -23.44 -0.12 -14.21
N LYS A 148 -23.54 -1.44 -14.19
CA LYS A 148 -24.00 -2.24 -13.07
C LYS A 148 -23.15 -2.01 -11.81
N THR A 149 -21.84 -1.81 -12.00
CA THR A 149 -20.88 -1.52 -10.92
C THR A 149 -21.04 -0.12 -10.32
N LEU A 150 -21.75 0.80 -10.99
CA LEU A 150 -22.03 2.15 -10.46
C LEU A 150 -23.11 2.14 -9.40
N ASP A 151 -24.01 1.15 -9.39
CA ASP A 151 -25.03 1.02 -8.36
C ASP A 151 -24.40 0.70 -6.99
N ILE A 152 -24.69 1.55 -6.02
CA ILE A 152 -24.15 1.43 -4.66
C ILE A 152 -24.68 0.18 -3.94
N ASN A 153 -25.92 -0.24 -4.24
CA ASN A 153 -26.53 -1.43 -3.66
C ASN A 153 -25.87 -2.70 -4.20
N PHE A 154 -25.54 -2.72 -5.50
CA PHE A 154 -24.76 -3.79 -6.10
C PHE A 154 -23.40 -3.94 -5.38
N ARG A 155 -22.65 -2.85 -5.21
CA ARG A 155 -21.34 -2.87 -4.51
C ARG A 155 -21.47 -3.38 -3.07
N LEU A 156 -22.46 -2.87 -2.31
CA LEU A 156 -22.75 -3.32 -0.94
C LEU A 156 -23.11 -4.82 -0.88
N LEU A 157 -23.89 -5.30 -1.84
CA LEU A 157 -24.23 -6.72 -1.93
C LEU A 157 -22.98 -7.57 -2.16
N GLN A 158 -22.09 -7.18 -3.10
CA GLN A 158 -20.87 -7.93 -3.38
C GLN A 158 -19.93 -7.97 -2.16
N LEU A 159 -19.76 -6.84 -1.46
CA LEU A 159 -18.95 -6.78 -0.23
C LEU A 159 -19.53 -7.67 0.89
N LYS A 160 -20.86 -7.69 1.04
CA LYS A 160 -21.53 -8.58 2.01
C LYS A 160 -21.37 -10.07 1.63
N ARG A 161 -21.44 -10.41 0.33
CA ARG A 161 -21.16 -11.77 -0.17
C ARG A 161 -19.73 -12.18 0.12
N LEU A 162 -18.73 -11.32 -0.14
CA LEU A 162 -17.35 -11.58 0.21
C LEU A 162 -17.17 -11.85 1.70
N ARG A 163 -17.83 -11.05 2.57
CA ARG A 163 -17.79 -11.24 4.02
C ARG A 163 -18.31 -12.61 4.46
N LEU A 164 -19.39 -13.08 3.85
CA LEU A 164 -19.95 -14.41 4.14
C LEU A 164 -18.99 -15.53 3.69
N GLN A 165 -18.36 -15.37 2.52
CA GLN A 165 -17.38 -16.34 2.03
C GLN A 165 -16.14 -16.45 2.93
N ILE A 166 -15.59 -15.33 3.38
CA ILE A 166 -14.45 -15.33 4.30
C ILE A 166 -14.78 -16.13 5.57
N LYS A 167 -15.99 -15.94 6.11
CA LYS A 167 -16.45 -16.71 7.29
C LYS A 167 -16.65 -18.19 6.98
N ALA A 168 -17.22 -18.51 5.83
CA ALA A 168 -17.49 -19.91 5.44
C ALA A 168 -16.23 -20.72 5.15
N TYR A 169 -15.15 -20.05 4.74
CA TYR A 169 -13.87 -20.69 4.42
C TYR A 169 -12.84 -20.58 5.54
N TYR A 170 -13.23 -20.21 6.77
CA TYR A 170 -12.34 -19.96 7.91
C TYR A 170 -11.35 -21.11 8.16
N ASP A 171 -11.83 -22.34 8.34
CA ASP A 171 -10.99 -23.49 8.62
C ASP A 171 -10.05 -23.83 7.45
N GLN A 172 -10.54 -23.69 6.21
CA GLN A 172 -9.74 -23.93 5.02
C GLN A 172 -8.62 -22.88 4.89
N ILE A 173 -8.91 -21.62 5.23
CA ILE A 173 -7.91 -20.54 5.28
C ILE A 173 -6.84 -20.89 6.30
N CYS A 174 -7.19 -21.21 7.55
CA CYS A 174 -6.24 -21.55 8.60
C CYS A 174 -5.38 -22.76 8.21
N SER A 175 -6.00 -23.82 7.65
CA SER A 175 -5.28 -25.00 7.17
C SER A 175 -4.29 -24.67 6.05
N ALA A 176 -4.69 -23.82 5.07
CA ALA A 176 -3.81 -23.42 3.98
C ALA A 176 -2.62 -22.58 4.47
N PHE A 177 -2.82 -21.70 5.45
CA PHE A 177 -1.73 -20.94 6.10
C PHE A 177 -0.76 -21.86 6.84
N ARG A 178 -1.26 -22.87 7.52
CA ARG A 178 -0.41 -23.88 8.16
C ARG A 178 0.46 -24.61 7.15
N GLN A 179 -0.08 -24.97 5.99
CA GLN A 179 0.65 -25.68 4.93
C GLN A 179 1.68 -24.78 4.24
N ASP A 180 1.31 -23.57 3.86
CA ASP A 180 2.17 -22.68 3.06
C ASP A 180 3.23 -21.96 3.90
N LEU A 181 2.88 -21.48 5.11
CA LEU A 181 3.74 -20.65 5.94
C LEU A 181 4.09 -21.23 7.30
N ASN A 182 3.52 -22.38 7.70
CA ASN A 182 3.59 -22.88 9.08
C ASN A 182 2.98 -21.90 10.10
N LYS A 183 2.03 -21.05 9.67
CA LYS A 183 1.41 -20.00 10.48
C LYS A 183 0.32 -20.58 11.36
N LEU A 184 0.33 -20.24 12.65
CA LEU A 184 -0.70 -20.67 13.60
C LEU A 184 -2.02 -19.93 13.37
N GLU A 185 -3.13 -20.54 13.78
CA GLU A 185 -4.46 -19.96 13.69
C GLU A 185 -4.53 -18.58 14.35
N PHE A 186 -3.96 -18.41 15.55
CA PHE A 186 -3.89 -17.13 16.23
C PHE A 186 -3.26 -16.04 15.36
N ASP A 187 -2.13 -16.34 14.73
CA ASP A 187 -1.42 -15.40 13.85
C ASP A 187 -2.22 -15.11 12.57
N VAL A 188 -2.89 -16.12 12.02
CA VAL A 188 -3.79 -15.94 10.86
C VAL A 188 -4.94 -15.01 11.20
N VAL A 189 -5.56 -15.21 12.37
CA VAL A 189 -6.67 -14.35 12.83
C VAL A 189 -6.18 -12.93 13.07
N LEU A 190 -5.04 -12.77 13.75
CA LEU A 190 -4.52 -11.44 14.11
C LEU A 190 -4.04 -10.64 12.90
N THR A 191 -3.31 -11.29 11.99
CA THR A 191 -2.53 -10.58 10.95
C THR A 191 -3.13 -10.65 9.55
N GLU A 192 -4.13 -11.50 9.32
CA GLU A 192 -4.76 -11.69 8.01
C GLU A 192 -6.28 -11.47 8.09
N LEU A 193 -7.01 -12.40 8.71
CA LEU A 193 -8.46 -12.38 8.78
C LEU A 193 -9.00 -11.13 9.50
N GLY A 194 -8.39 -10.79 10.64
CA GLY A 194 -8.79 -9.62 11.43
C GLY A 194 -8.66 -8.31 10.66
N ILE A 195 -7.56 -8.15 9.93
CA ILE A 195 -7.32 -6.96 9.11
C ILE A 195 -8.32 -6.88 7.96
N VAL A 196 -8.52 -7.98 7.22
CA VAL A 196 -9.50 -8.03 6.13
C VAL A 196 -10.92 -7.76 6.63
N MET A 197 -11.33 -8.38 7.74
CA MET A 197 -12.67 -8.20 8.29
C MET A 197 -12.88 -6.77 8.83
N LYS A 198 -11.86 -6.17 9.42
CA LYS A 198 -11.90 -4.77 9.88
C LYS A 198 -12.12 -3.83 8.70
N GLU A 199 -11.30 -3.95 7.64
CA GLU A 199 -11.41 -3.13 6.42
C GLU A 199 -12.78 -3.32 5.73
N LEU A 200 -13.24 -4.57 5.62
CA LEU A 200 -14.50 -4.90 4.98
C LEU A 200 -15.70 -4.33 5.75
N ASN A 201 -15.72 -4.45 7.08
CA ASN A 201 -16.76 -3.89 7.92
C ASN A 201 -16.77 -2.35 7.87
N TYR A 202 -15.57 -1.73 7.92
CA TYR A 202 -15.44 -0.29 7.76
C TYR A 202 -16.01 0.17 6.41
N THR A 203 -15.62 -0.50 5.33
CA THR A 203 -16.07 -0.16 3.97
C THR A 203 -17.58 -0.31 3.81
N ILE A 204 -18.16 -1.43 4.23
CA ILE A 204 -19.63 -1.66 4.19
C ILE A 204 -20.38 -0.55 4.94
N SER A 205 -19.92 -0.19 6.13
CA SER A 205 -20.59 0.81 6.97
C SER A 205 -20.47 2.25 6.43
N ASN A 206 -19.42 2.54 5.64
CA ASN A 206 -19.12 3.90 5.22
C ASN A 206 -19.32 4.15 3.71
N LEU A 207 -19.56 3.11 2.88
CA LEU A 207 -19.54 3.21 1.43
C LEU A 207 -20.50 4.27 0.89
N ILE A 208 -21.75 4.33 1.38
CA ILE A 208 -22.73 5.34 0.95
C ILE A 208 -22.21 6.76 1.21
N ARG A 209 -21.58 6.99 2.35
CA ARG A 209 -21.01 8.30 2.71
C ARG A 209 -19.79 8.64 1.85
N LEU A 210 -18.90 7.68 1.61
CA LEU A 210 -17.68 7.86 0.83
C LEU A 210 -17.99 8.12 -0.66
N ALA A 211 -19.01 7.46 -1.21
CA ALA A 211 -19.42 7.60 -2.61
C ALA A 211 -20.26 8.86 -2.88
N LYS A 212 -20.78 9.52 -1.83
CA LYS A 212 -21.62 10.72 -1.98
C LYS A 212 -20.82 11.88 -2.58
N PRO A 213 -21.35 12.58 -3.62
CA PRO A 213 -20.72 13.78 -4.17
C PRO A 213 -20.44 14.83 -3.09
N LYS A 214 -19.18 15.32 -3.03
CA LYS A 214 -18.78 16.38 -2.10
C LYS A 214 -19.12 17.75 -2.71
N LYS A 215 -20.03 18.48 -2.08
CA LYS A 215 -20.32 19.88 -2.45
C LYS A 215 -19.16 20.76 -2.01
N VAL A 216 -18.76 21.69 -2.91
CA VAL A 216 -17.74 22.70 -2.63
C VAL A 216 -18.29 24.09 -2.87
N ARG A 217 -17.82 25.07 -2.09
CA ARG A 217 -18.19 26.46 -2.29
C ARG A 217 -17.54 26.99 -3.56
N THR A 218 -18.31 27.71 -4.37
CA THR A 218 -17.81 28.40 -5.58
C THR A 218 -17.52 29.85 -5.27
N SER A 219 -16.58 30.46 -6.00
CA SER A 219 -16.28 31.89 -5.90
C SER A 219 -17.42 32.74 -6.47
N LEU A 220 -17.49 34.02 -6.07
CA LEU A 220 -18.47 34.98 -6.62
C LEU A 220 -18.35 35.16 -8.15
N ALA A 221 -17.15 34.99 -8.71
CA ALA A 221 -16.93 35.01 -10.16
C ALA A 221 -17.72 33.92 -10.90
N ASN A 222 -18.08 32.83 -10.20
CA ASN A 222 -18.86 31.72 -10.74
C ASN A 222 -20.35 31.78 -10.35
N PHE A 223 -20.80 32.82 -9.67
CA PHE A 223 -22.20 32.97 -9.30
C PHE A 223 -23.13 33.11 -10.53
N PRO A 224 -24.31 32.47 -10.54
CA PRO A 224 -24.83 31.46 -9.63
C PRO A 224 -24.34 30.09 -10.04
N SER A 225 -23.67 29.36 -9.13
CA SER A 225 -23.20 28.00 -9.43
C SER A 225 -23.12 27.13 -8.20
N LYS A 226 -23.11 25.80 -8.43
CA LYS A 226 -22.86 24.76 -7.44
C LYS A 226 -21.63 23.96 -7.87
N GLY A 227 -20.67 23.77 -6.98
CA GLY A 227 -19.49 22.94 -7.24
C GLY A 227 -19.66 21.56 -6.63
N TYR A 228 -19.21 20.54 -7.35
CA TYR A 228 -19.18 19.16 -6.89
C TYR A 228 -17.83 18.51 -7.18
N VAL A 229 -17.36 17.68 -6.24
CA VAL A 229 -16.32 16.68 -6.49
C VAL A 229 -16.99 15.31 -6.40
N LEU A 230 -16.99 14.60 -7.52
CA LEU A 230 -17.50 13.23 -7.67
C LEU A 230 -16.33 12.25 -7.63
N ARG A 231 -16.64 10.99 -7.36
CA ARG A 231 -15.69 9.88 -7.40
C ARG A 231 -16.13 8.88 -8.47
N ASP A 232 -15.32 8.75 -9.52
CA ASP A 232 -15.54 7.79 -10.59
C ASP A 232 -14.62 6.58 -10.41
N PRO A 233 -15.07 5.34 -10.74
CA PRO A 233 -14.18 4.20 -10.88
C PRO A 233 -13.18 4.40 -12.01
N TYR A 234 -12.07 3.67 -11.98
CA TYR A 234 -11.11 3.62 -13.08
C TYR A 234 -11.61 2.77 -14.25
N GLY A 235 -12.13 1.57 -13.97
CA GLY A 235 -12.54 0.58 -14.97
C GLY A 235 -12.09 -0.82 -14.60
N VAL A 236 -11.28 -1.46 -15.46
CA VAL A 236 -10.66 -2.76 -15.20
C VAL A 236 -9.37 -2.56 -14.41
N VAL A 237 -9.33 -3.03 -13.17
CA VAL A 237 -8.17 -2.86 -12.29
C VAL A 237 -7.42 -4.17 -12.10
N MET A 238 -6.07 -4.09 -12.05
CA MET A 238 -5.19 -5.21 -11.74
C MET A 238 -4.71 -5.12 -10.29
N ILE A 239 -4.84 -6.23 -9.55
CA ILE A 239 -4.35 -6.37 -8.17
C ILE A 239 -3.34 -7.52 -8.15
N ALA A 240 -2.06 -7.21 -7.91
CA ALA A 240 -1.00 -8.22 -7.80
C ALA A 240 -0.43 -8.20 -6.38
N SER A 241 -0.54 -9.34 -5.69
CA SER A 241 -0.20 -9.47 -4.28
C SER A 241 0.97 -10.43 -4.03
N PRO A 242 1.76 -10.20 -2.97
CA PRO A 242 2.90 -11.02 -2.57
C PRO A 242 2.46 -12.24 -1.74
N TRP A 243 3.46 -12.96 -1.24
CA TRP A 243 3.29 -14.23 -0.53
C TRP A 243 3.35 -14.13 1.01
N ASN A 244 3.81 -13.00 1.54
CA ASN A 244 4.06 -12.87 2.99
C ASN A 244 2.78 -12.68 3.83
N TYR A 245 1.80 -11.95 3.31
CA TYR A 245 0.45 -11.81 3.86
C TYR A 245 -0.58 -12.00 2.72
N PRO A 246 -0.65 -13.21 2.16
CA PRO A 246 -1.33 -13.45 0.88
C PRO A 246 -2.83 -13.19 0.89
N LEU A 247 -3.51 -13.41 2.01
CA LEU A 247 -4.96 -13.17 2.10
C LEU A 247 -5.25 -11.67 2.21
N GLN A 248 -4.62 -10.98 3.17
CA GLN A 248 -4.91 -9.57 3.40
C GLN A 248 -4.47 -8.69 2.23
N LEU A 249 -3.25 -8.91 1.71
CA LEU A 249 -2.71 -8.10 0.60
C LEU A 249 -3.40 -8.38 -0.75
N THR A 250 -4.22 -9.44 -0.82
CA THR A 250 -5.12 -9.70 -1.94
C THR A 250 -6.49 -9.09 -1.72
N LEU A 251 -7.10 -9.33 -0.55
CA LEU A 251 -8.51 -8.99 -0.33
C LEU A 251 -8.73 -7.52 0.04
N VAL A 252 -7.81 -6.86 0.76
CA VAL A 252 -7.97 -5.44 1.10
C VAL A 252 -8.01 -4.55 -0.16
N PRO A 253 -7.10 -4.69 -1.13
CA PRO A 253 -7.24 -3.99 -2.41
C PRO A 253 -8.50 -4.38 -3.19
N LEU A 254 -8.90 -5.66 -3.18
CA LEU A 254 -10.14 -6.11 -3.83
C LEU A 254 -11.39 -5.47 -3.21
N ILE A 255 -11.42 -5.30 -1.89
CA ILE A 255 -12.49 -4.56 -1.19
C ILE A 255 -12.56 -3.12 -1.74
N GLY A 256 -11.40 -2.47 -1.93
CA GLY A 256 -11.31 -1.16 -2.54
C GLY A 256 -11.82 -1.11 -3.98
N ALA A 257 -11.43 -2.08 -4.80
CA ALA A 257 -11.88 -2.19 -6.19
C ALA A 257 -13.41 -2.33 -6.30
N ILE A 258 -13.99 -3.25 -5.51
CA ILE A 258 -15.45 -3.45 -5.43
C ILE A 258 -16.16 -2.19 -4.92
N ALA A 259 -15.66 -1.59 -3.85
CA ALA A 259 -16.22 -0.37 -3.27
C ALA A 259 -16.16 0.82 -4.24
N GLY A 260 -15.05 0.95 -4.98
CA GLY A 260 -14.85 1.97 -6.01
C GLY A 260 -15.77 1.80 -7.23
N GLY A 261 -16.32 0.60 -7.45
CA GLY A 261 -17.16 0.29 -8.62
C GLY A 261 -16.37 -0.17 -9.84
N ASN A 262 -15.20 -0.76 -9.66
CA ASN A 262 -14.37 -1.33 -10.71
C ASN A 262 -14.70 -2.81 -10.94
N THR A 263 -14.28 -3.35 -12.08
CA THR A 263 -14.03 -4.78 -12.26
C THR A 263 -12.59 -5.07 -11.86
N ALA A 264 -12.26 -6.31 -11.51
CA ALA A 264 -10.95 -6.62 -10.96
C ALA A 264 -10.36 -7.90 -11.51
N ILE A 265 -9.07 -7.85 -11.85
CA ILE A 265 -8.22 -9.00 -12.10
C ILE A 265 -7.27 -9.15 -10.92
N VAL A 266 -7.31 -10.31 -10.26
CA VAL A 266 -6.56 -10.57 -9.04
C VAL A 266 -5.49 -11.63 -9.32
N LYS A 267 -4.23 -11.30 -9.02
CA LYS A 267 -3.09 -12.20 -9.17
C LYS A 267 -2.37 -12.42 -7.83
N PRO A 268 -2.73 -13.48 -7.09
CA PRO A 268 -2.00 -13.87 -5.90
C PRO A 268 -0.59 -14.42 -6.24
N SER A 269 0.23 -14.60 -5.21
CA SER A 269 1.58 -15.14 -5.37
C SER A 269 1.58 -16.65 -5.65
N ARG A 270 2.48 -17.09 -6.53
CA ARG A 270 2.75 -18.52 -6.77
C ARG A 270 3.45 -19.22 -5.59
N ASN A 271 4.04 -18.48 -4.67
CA ASN A 271 4.78 -19.01 -3.54
C ASN A 271 3.87 -19.50 -2.38
N THR A 272 2.56 -19.24 -2.46
CA THR A 272 1.55 -19.68 -1.49
C THR A 272 0.39 -20.40 -2.20
N PRO A 273 0.64 -21.59 -2.77
CA PRO A 273 -0.31 -22.25 -3.67
C PRO A 273 -1.59 -22.70 -2.96
N ASN A 274 -1.52 -23.16 -1.70
CA ASN A 274 -2.70 -23.62 -0.98
C ASN A 274 -3.65 -22.47 -0.63
N ILE A 275 -3.10 -21.33 -0.18
CA ILE A 275 -3.89 -20.12 0.07
C ILE A 275 -4.49 -19.60 -1.24
N THR A 276 -3.72 -19.59 -2.34
CA THR A 276 -4.22 -19.19 -3.65
C THR A 276 -5.40 -20.06 -4.10
N LYS A 277 -5.36 -21.37 -3.89
CA LYS A 277 -6.49 -22.28 -4.16
C LYS A 277 -7.73 -21.93 -3.33
N VAL A 278 -7.55 -21.61 -2.05
CA VAL A 278 -8.65 -21.20 -1.16
C VAL A 278 -9.23 -19.86 -1.63
N ILE A 279 -8.39 -18.87 -1.95
CA ILE A 279 -8.84 -17.58 -2.50
C ILE A 279 -9.64 -17.79 -3.79
N LYS A 280 -9.16 -18.64 -4.71
CA LYS A 280 -9.88 -18.96 -5.96
C LYS A 280 -11.28 -19.52 -5.68
N LYS A 281 -11.38 -20.52 -4.79
CA LYS A 281 -12.67 -21.10 -4.39
C LYS A 281 -13.61 -20.06 -3.73
N MET A 282 -13.06 -19.22 -2.88
CA MET A 282 -13.82 -18.18 -2.19
C MET A 282 -14.33 -17.10 -3.15
N LEU A 283 -13.52 -16.70 -4.14
CA LEU A 283 -13.90 -15.69 -5.13
C LEU A 283 -14.77 -16.21 -6.28
N SER A 284 -14.95 -17.53 -6.42
CA SER A 284 -15.83 -18.12 -7.44
C SER A 284 -17.32 -17.78 -7.29
N ILE A 285 -17.73 -17.12 -6.19
CA ILE A 285 -19.05 -16.51 -6.04
C ILE A 285 -19.29 -15.33 -6.97
N PHE A 286 -18.24 -14.71 -7.47
CA PHE A 286 -18.33 -13.60 -8.42
C PHE A 286 -18.31 -14.14 -9.85
N ASP A 287 -18.96 -13.42 -10.74
CA ASP A 287 -18.85 -13.60 -12.17
C ASP A 287 -17.39 -13.26 -12.61
N GLU A 288 -16.79 -14.06 -13.47
CA GLU A 288 -15.42 -13.82 -13.96
C GLU A 288 -15.31 -12.52 -14.77
N ASP A 289 -16.39 -12.07 -15.39
CA ASP A 289 -16.45 -10.78 -16.05
C ASP A 289 -16.50 -9.59 -15.06
N TYR A 290 -16.66 -9.88 -13.76
CA TYR A 290 -16.61 -8.90 -12.69
C TYR A 290 -15.34 -9.01 -11.84
N VAL A 291 -15.01 -10.21 -11.33
CA VAL A 291 -13.79 -10.48 -10.57
C VAL A 291 -13.16 -11.76 -11.11
N TYR A 292 -12.02 -11.63 -11.76
CA TYR A 292 -11.26 -12.74 -12.30
C TYR A 292 -10.00 -12.99 -11.47
N ILE A 293 -9.67 -14.25 -11.20
CA ILE A 293 -8.47 -14.63 -10.47
C ILE A 293 -7.51 -15.41 -11.36
N VAL A 294 -6.31 -14.86 -11.53
CA VAL A 294 -5.20 -15.52 -12.22
C VAL A 294 -4.56 -16.53 -11.24
N THR A 295 -4.51 -17.80 -11.64
CA THR A 295 -3.92 -18.87 -10.82
C THR A 295 -2.57 -19.32 -11.34
N ASN A 296 -1.88 -20.16 -10.55
CA ASN A 296 -0.59 -20.73 -10.93
C ASN A 296 -0.67 -21.70 -12.13
N GLU A 297 -1.86 -22.15 -12.48
CA GLU A 297 -2.12 -23.07 -13.59
C GLU A 297 -2.16 -22.36 -14.95
N GLU A 298 -2.29 -21.04 -14.93
CA GLU A 298 -2.36 -20.23 -16.14
C GLU A 298 -0.97 -19.75 -16.56
N GLU A 299 -0.53 -20.16 -17.75
CA GLU A 299 0.68 -19.63 -18.39
C GLU A 299 0.41 -18.24 -18.97
N ILE A 300 0.42 -17.24 -18.12
CA ILE A 300 0.39 -15.85 -18.55
C ILE A 300 1.82 -15.32 -18.44
N SER A 301 2.55 -15.37 -19.55
CA SER A 301 3.97 -15.03 -19.61
C SER A 301 4.22 -13.56 -19.30
N ASP A 302 3.34 -12.66 -19.68
CA ASP A 302 3.55 -11.23 -19.51
C ASP A 302 2.26 -10.44 -19.20
N ILE A 303 1.72 -10.73 -18.01
CA ILE A 303 0.46 -10.13 -17.52
C ILE A 303 0.47 -8.59 -17.55
N PHE A 304 1.64 -7.96 -17.40
CA PHE A 304 1.74 -6.49 -17.35
C PHE A 304 1.97 -5.84 -18.70
N ASP A 305 1.95 -6.59 -19.80
CA ASP A 305 1.90 -6.03 -21.15
C ASP A 305 0.47 -5.66 -21.57
N THR A 306 -0.52 -6.26 -20.91
CA THR A 306 -1.94 -5.95 -21.08
C THR A 306 -2.30 -4.59 -20.49
N LYS A 307 -3.13 -3.82 -21.20
CA LYS A 307 -3.61 -2.50 -20.74
C LYS A 307 -4.63 -2.63 -19.63
N PHE A 308 -4.31 -2.07 -18.46
CA PHE A 308 -5.23 -1.88 -17.34
C PHE A 308 -5.58 -0.41 -17.16
N ASP A 309 -6.71 -0.14 -16.49
CA ASP A 309 -7.13 1.23 -16.16
C ASP A 309 -6.57 1.70 -14.82
N PHE A 310 -6.12 0.75 -13.97
CA PHE A 310 -5.43 1.01 -12.72
C PHE A 310 -4.68 -0.25 -12.25
N ILE A 311 -3.53 -0.09 -11.61
CA ILE A 311 -2.78 -1.18 -11.02
C ILE A 311 -2.55 -0.93 -9.53
N PHE A 312 -2.83 -1.95 -8.71
CA PHE A 312 -2.40 -2.04 -7.32
C PHE A 312 -1.39 -3.18 -7.20
N TYR A 313 -0.16 -2.84 -6.91
CA TYR A 313 0.92 -3.81 -6.80
C TYR A 313 1.57 -3.74 -5.43
N THR A 314 1.71 -4.90 -4.76
CA THR A 314 2.51 -5.05 -3.56
C THR A 314 3.62 -6.05 -3.82
N GLY A 315 4.89 -5.66 -3.57
CA GLY A 315 6.02 -6.55 -3.79
C GLY A 315 7.37 -5.84 -3.86
N SER A 316 8.32 -6.40 -4.62
CA SER A 316 9.68 -5.86 -4.67
C SER A 316 9.79 -4.59 -5.55
N PRO A 317 10.69 -3.63 -5.20
CA PRO A 317 10.95 -2.44 -5.99
C PRO A 317 11.40 -2.75 -7.42
N LYS A 318 12.18 -3.83 -7.61
CA LYS A 318 12.62 -4.26 -8.95
C LYS A 318 11.43 -4.54 -9.86
N LYS A 319 10.47 -5.38 -9.40
CA LYS A 319 9.29 -5.74 -10.21
C LYS A 319 8.33 -4.55 -10.40
N ALA A 320 8.25 -3.66 -9.42
CA ALA A 320 7.47 -2.44 -9.54
C ALA A 320 7.96 -1.53 -10.68
N ARG A 321 9.29 -1.38 -10.84
CA ARG A 321 9.86 -0.61 -11.96
C ARG A 321 9.53 -1.24 -13.31
N GLU A 322 9.67 -2.56 -13.45
CA GLU A 322 9.29 -3.29 -14.69
C GLU A 322 7.80 -3.06 -15.03
N ILE A 323 6.91 -3.09 -14.02
CA ILE A 323 5.48 -2.82 -14.21
C ILE A 323 5.27 -1.38 -14.68
N ALA A 324 5.90 -0.42 -14.01
CA ALA A 324 5.77 0.99 -14.35
C ALA A 324 6.26 1.28 -15.78
N GLU A 325 7.40 0.71 -16.19
CA GLU A 325 7.94 0.83 -17.55
C GLU A 325 6.96 0.28 -18.61
N LYS A 326 6.40 -0.93 -18.38
CA LYS A 326 5.44 -1.55 -19.31
C LYS A 326 4.13 -0.78 -19.42
N GLN A 327 3.66 -0.20 -18.31
CA GLN A 327 2.39 0.51 -18.26
C GLN A 327 2.50 2.01 -18.60
N ALA A 328 3.72 2.55 -18.67
CA ALA A 328 3.95 3.95 -19.06
C ALA A 328 3.35 4.31 -20.42
N LYS A 329 3.39 3.38 -21.41
CA LYS A 329 2.79 3.58 -22.74
C LYS A 329 1.28 3.82 -22.71
N TYR A 330 0.60 3.36 -21.67
CA TYR A 330 -0.84 3.52 -21.47
C TYR A 330 -1.20 4.64 -20.49
N LEU A 331 -0.21 5.25 -19.82
CA LEU A 331 -0.39 6.20 -18.73
C LEU A 331 -1.24 5.63 -17.58
N THR A 332 -1.13 4.33 -17.33
CA THR A 332 -1.91 3.64 -16.30
C THR A 332 -1.55 4.17 -14.91
N PRO A 333 -2.50 4.76 -14.16
CA PRO A 333 -2.26 5.14 -12.78
C PRO A 333 -2.06 3.91 -11.91
N MET A 334 -1.20 4.02 -10.87
CA MET A 334 -0.89 2.88 -10.01
C MET A 334 -0.63 3.27 -8.57
N ILE A 335 -0.87 2.31 -7.67
CA ILE A 335 -0.37 2.31 -6.31
C ILE A 335 0.65 1.19 -6.20
N LEU A 336 1.82 1.51 -5.67
CA LEU A 336 2.93 0.59 -5.48
C LEU A 336 3.28 0.55 -4.00
N GLU A 337 3.05 -0.61 -3.37
CA GLU A 337 3.42 -0.88 -1.98
C GLU A 337 4.66 -1.75 -1.96
N LEU A 338 5.78 -1.16 -1.59
CA LEU A 338 7.09 -1.78 -1.73
C LEU A 338 7.75 -1.97 -0.36
N GLY A 339 8.89 -2.64 -0.34
CA GLY A 339 9.68 -2.81 0.87
C GLY A 339 10.67 -1.66 1.10
N GLY A 340 11.59 -1.90 2.01
CA GLY A 340 12.68 -1.00 2.35
C GLY A 340 13.32 -1.37 3.67
N LYS A 341 14.47 -0.76 3.98
CA LYS A 341 15.15 -0.97 5.26
C LYS A 341 14.54 -0.09 6.34
N SER A 342 13.45 -0.54 6.97
CA SER A 342 12.72 0.19 8.00
C SER A 342 13.52 0.28 9.31
N PRO A 343 14.03 1.46 9.71
CA PRO A 343 14.83 1.62 10.91
C PRO A 343 13.99 1.61 12.18
N CYS A 344 14.59 1.12 13.27
CA CYS A 344 14.09 1.28 14.61
C CYS A 344 15.15 1.98 15.47
N ILE A 345 14.88 3.18 15.96
CA ILE A 345 15.78 3.99 16.76
C ILE A 345 15.38 3.86 18.23
N VAL A 346 16.29 3.46 19.09
CA VAL A 346 16.11 3.36 20.55
C VAL A 346 17.07 4.33 21.21
N ASP A 347 16.54 5.46 21.66
CA ASP A 347 17.32 6.54 22.25
C ASP A 347 17.59 6.30 23.73
N LYS A 348 18.57 7.00 24.31
CA LYS A 348 19.08 6.79 25.68
C LYS A 348 18.04 6.94 26.77
N ASP A 349 17.00 7.75 26.57
CA ASP A 349 15.91 7.98 27.52
C ASP A 349 14.72 7.01 27.35
N ALA A 350 14.83 6.03 26.44
CA ALA A 350 13.81 5.02 26.18
C ALA A 350 13.59 4.11 27.40
N ASN A 351 12.37 3.58 27.54
CA ASN A 351 12.12 2.46 28.45
C ASN A 351 12.69 1.18 27.84
N ILE A 352 13.89 0.77 28.25
CA ILE A 352 14.67 -0.29 27.59
C ILE A 352 13.90 -1.60 27.52
N ASP A 353 13.31 -2.09 28.62
CA ASP A 353 12.62 -3.39 28.64
C ASP A 353 11.36 -3.39 27.76
N LEU A 354 10.56 -2.32 27.83
CA LEU A 354 9.37 -2.17 26.99
C LEU A 354 9.73 -1.99 25.51
N SER A 355 10.78 -1.22 25.23
CA SER A 355 11.27 -1.03 23.85
C SER A 355 11.75 -2.35 23.25
N ALA A 356 12.61 -3.09 23.96
CA ALA A 356 13.07 -4.40 23.54
C ALA A 356 11.90 -5.38 23.30
N LYS A 357 10.90 -5.42 24.19
CA LYS A 357 9.70 -6.23 24.05
C LYS A 357 8.96 -5.95 22.73
N ARG A 358 8.70 -4.65 22.45
CA ARG A 358 7.95 -4.23 21.26
C ARG A 358 8.74 -4.40 19.97
N VAL A 359 10.05 -4.15 20.01
CA VAL A 359 10.95 -4.36 18.87
C VAL A 359 11.08 -5.83 18.52
N VAL A 360 11.30 -6.70 19.51
CA VAL A 360 11.38 -8.17 19.33
C VAL A 360 10.09 -8.71 18.73
N TRP A 361 8.92 -8.31 19.27
CA TRP A 361 7.64 -8.70 18.69
C TRP A 361 7.50 -8.24 17.24
N GLY A 362 7.75 -6.97 16.96
CA GLY A 362 7.60 -6.40 15.61
C GLY A 362 8.60 -6.99 14.61
N LYS A 363 9.83 -7.25 15.04
CA LYS A 363 10.87 -7.85 14.18
C LYS A 363 10.55 -9.28 13.79
N PHE A 364 10.10 -10.10 14.73
CA PHE A 364 9.96 -11.55 14.49
C PHE A 364 8.53 -11.96 14.12
N LEU A 365 7.58 -11.03 14.07
CA LEU A 365 6.25 -11.28 13.51
C LEU A 365 6.39 -11.82 12.09
N ASN A 366 5.70 -12.93 11.76
CA ASN A 366 5.79 -13.61 10.47
C ASN A 366 7.23 -14.00 10.08
N ALA A 367 8.08 -14.33 11.07
CA ALA A 367 9.51 -14.58 10.90
C ALA A 367 10.26 -13.42 10.22
N GLY A 368 9.87 -12.17 10.49
CA GLY A 368 10.47 -10.98 9.90
C GLY A 368 10.16 -10.76 8.42
N GLN A 369 9.32 -11.60 7.80
CA GLN A 369 8.89 -11.48 6.40
C GLN A 369 7.77 -10.44 6.26
N THR A 370 8.02 -9.22 6.72
CA THR A 370 7.04 -8.13 6.84
C THR A 370 7.69 -6.82 6.38
N CYS A 371 7.09 -6.16 5.41
CA CYS A 371 7.61 -4.91 4.81
C CYS A 371 7.77 -3.75 5.83
N VAL A 372 7.01 -3.80 6.93
CA VAL A 372 7.09 -2.83 8.03
C VAL A 372 7.77 -3.40 9.28
N ALA A 373 8.38 -4.60 9.24
CA ALA A 373 9.18 -5.08 10.36
C ALA A 373 10.38 -4.13 10.59
N PRO A 374 10.80 -3.88 11.83
CA PRO A 374 12.12 -3.30 12.08
C PRO A 374 13.18 -4.09 11.32
N ASP A 375 13.78 -3.50 10.30
CA ASP A 375 14.78 -4.20 9.50
C ASP A 375 16.13 -4.26 10.21
N TYR A 376 16.45 -3.20 10.95
CA TYR A 376 17.57 -3.07 11.87
C TYR A 376 17.23 -2.12 13.02
N VAL A 377 18.02 -2.20 14.10
CA VAL A 377 17.85 -1.37 15.29
C VAL A 377 19.09 -0.50 15.50
N LEU A 378 18.90 0.80 15.61
CA LEU A 378 19.92 1.75 16.07
C LEU A 378 19.68 2.01 17.55
N VAL A 379 20.63 1.64 18.39
CA VAL A 379 20.53 1.80 19.84
C VAL A 379 21.57 2.82 20.29
N HIS A 380 21.20 3.79 21.13
CA HIS A 380 22.16 4.71 21.70
C HIS A 380 23.25 3.93 22.46
N SER A 381 24.52 4.28 22.26
CA SER A 381 25.68 3.51 22.77
C SER A 381 25.61 3.28 24.28
N GLU A 382 25.16 4.28 25.08
CA GLU A 382 25.04 4.19 26.54
C GLU A 382 24.10 3.08 27.03
N ILE A 383 23.14 2.62 26.22
CA ILE A 383 22.13 1.64 26.62
C ILE A 383 22.21 0.33 25.83
N LYS A 384 23.15 0.21 24.89
CA LYS A 384 23.25 -0.93 23.96
C LYS A 384 23.22 -2.28 24.68
N ASP A 385 24.10 -2.50 25.66
CA ASP A 385 24.24 -3.79 26.31
C ASP A 385 22.97 -4.18 27.10
N LYS A 386 22.36 -3.19 27.77
CA LYS A 386 21.07 -3.39 28.47
C LYS A 386 19.93 -3.71 27.51
N PHE A 387 19.93 -3.09 26.32
CA PHE A 387 18.93 -3.38 25.29
C PHE A 387 19.13 -4.79 24.71
N VAL A 388 20.36 -5.18 24.40
CA VAL A 388 20.69 -6.53 23.90
C VAL A 388 20.26 -7.60 24.89
N GLU A 389 20.58 -7.46 26.18
CA GLU A 389 20.16 -8.41 27.23
C GLU A 389 18.63 -8.48 27.37
N SER A 390 17.96 -7.32 27.33
CA SER A 390 16.49 -7.30 27.37
C SER A 390 15.88 -7.94 26.10
N ALA A 391 16.47 -7.73 24.92
CA ALA A 391 16.02 -8.36 23.68
C ALA A 391 16.17 -9.88 23.73
N LYS A 392 17.30 -10.40 24.21
CA LYS A 392 17.53 -11.84 24.43
C LYS A 392 16.49 -12.44 25.38
N LYS A 393 16.21 -11.75 26.48
CA LYS A 393 15.16 -12.15 27.44
C LYS A 393 13.78 -12.26 26.75
N TRP A 394 13.39 -11.27 25.92
CA TRP A 394 12.08 -11.29 25.26
C TRP A 394 12.01 -12.29 24.10
N ILE A 395 13.11 -12.54 23.39
CA ILE A 395 13.23 -13.64 22.43
C ILE A 395 12.98 -14.99 23.14
N GLY A 396 13.65 -15.21 24.29
CA GLY A 396 13.43 -16.40 25.12
C GLY A 396 11.98 -16.58 25.49
N LYS A 397 11.35 -15.52 26.06
CA LYS A 397 9.95 -15.56 26.50
C LYS A 397 8.95 -15.83 25.38
N PHE A 398 9.12 -15.20 24.22
CA PHE A 398 8.12 -15.30 23.14
C PHE A 398 8.23 -16.59 22.33
N TYR A 399 9.44 -17.11 22.16
CA TYR A 399 9.69 -18.17 21.18
C TYR A 399 10.21 -19.48 21.78
N TYR A 400 10.70 -19.48 23.04
CA TYR A 400 11.27 -20.67 23.66
C TYR A 400 10.54 -21.12 24.93
N GLU A 401 10.09 -20.21 25.83
CA GLU A 401 9.49 -20.59 27.12
C GLU A 401 8.16 -21.34 27.00
N HIS A 402 7.39 -21.15 25.93
CA HIS A 402 6.11 -21.82 25.72
C HIS A 402 6.24 -23.15 24.95
N HIS A 403 7.44 -23.58 24.60
CA HIS A 403 7.73 -24.83 23.91
C HIS A 403 8.35 -25.88 24.83
N LEU A 404 8.12 -25.78 26.15
CA LEU A 404 8.71 -26.67 27.18
C LEU A 404 8.20 -28.10 27.20
N ASP A 405 7.37 -28.55 26.29
CA ASP A 405 7.21 -29.96 25.95
C ASP A 405 8.39 -30.52 25.12
N ALA A 406 9.53 -29.86 25.19
CA ALA A 406 10.75 -30.08 24.46
C ALA A 406 11.53 -31.34 24.91
N GLN A 407 10.84 -32.43 25.30
CA GLN A 407 11.42 -33.76 25.26
C GLN A 407 11.42 -34.37 23.85
N LYS A 408 10.86 -33.68 22.85
CA LYS A 408 10.97 -34.02 21.42
C LYS A 408 11.79 -32.95 20.73
N GLU A 409 12.84 -33.40 20.04
CA GLU A 409 13.82 -32.61 19.25
C GLU A 409 13.23 -31.79 18.10
N GLU A 410 11.98 -31.30 18.18
CA GLU A 410 11.38 -30.49 17.16
C GLU A 410 11.73 -29.01 17.39
N PHE A 411 12.60 -28.50 16.55
CA PHE A 411 13.08 -27.14 16.50
C PHE A 411 11.95 -26.17 16.13
N LEU A 412 11.48 -25.36 17.09
CA LEU A 412 10.45 -24.31 16.94
C LEU A 412 9.29 -24.74 16.01
N PRO A 413 8.54 -25.80 16.30
CA PRO A 413 7.56 -26.41 15.38
C PRO A 413 6.41 -25.48 15.01
N THR A 414 6.24 -24.40 15.77
CA THR A 414 5.17 -23.41 15.59
C THR A 414 5.66 -22.08 14.98
N PHE A 415 6.96 -21.93 14.75
CA PHE A 415 7.48 -20.71 14.15
C PHE A 415 7.24 -20.69 12.64
N VAL A 416 6.95 -19.51 12.10
CA VAL A 416 6.69 -19.32 10.67
C VAL A 416 7.93 -19.65 9.85
N LYS A 417 7.77 -20.45 8.77
CA LYS A 417 8.89 -20.81 7.90
C LYS A 417 9.20 -19.71 6.88
N ILE A 418 10.44 -19.65 6.43
CA ILE A 418 10.86 -18.85 5.28
C ILE A 418 10.27 -19.46 4.01
N VAL A 419 9.44 -18.69 3.29
CA VAL A 419 8.63 -19.23 2.19
C VAL A 419 9.48 -19.68 1.01
N LYS A 420 10.51 -18.92 0.66
CA LYS A 420 11.41 -19.26 -0.46
C LYS A 420 12.67 -19.96 0.06
N LYS A 421 12.95 -21.16 -0.45
CA LYS A 421 14.18 -21.90 -0.10
C LYS A 421 15.45 -21.11 -0.42
N SER A 422 15.47 -20.32 -1.49
CA SER A 422 16.61 -19.43 -1.84
C SER A 422 16.91 -18.40 -0.76
N ASP A 423 15.87 -17.90 -0.08
CA ASP A 423 16.05 -16.89 0.96
C ASP A 423 16.63 -17.46 2.25
N VAL A 424 16.48 -18.77 2.50
CA VAL A 424 17.14 -19.44 3.64
C VAL A 424 18.66 -19.31 3.54
N LEU A 425 19.24 -19.67 2.38
CA LEU A 425 20.68 -19.58 2.15
C LEU A 425 21.17 -18.12 2.20
N ARG A 426 20.41 -17.19 1.63
CA ARG A 426 20.71 -15.75 1.70
C ARG A 426 20.79 -15.29 3.16
N LEU A 427 19.79 -15.61 3.96
CA LEU A 427 19.74 -15.25 5.38
C LEU A 427 20.86 -15.87 6.19
N GLN A 428 21.18 -17.17 5.95
CA GLN A 428 22.33 -17.82 6.60
C GLN A 428 23.66 -17.13 6.27
N ASN A 429 23.82 -16.58 5.05
CA ASN A 429 25.01 -15.84 4.70
C ASN A 429 25.04 -14.46 5.37
N LEU A 430 23.90 -13.77 5.51
CA LEU A 430 23.81 -12.51 6.23
C LEU A 430 24.13 -12.66 7.73
N MET A 431 23.80 -13.79 8.36
CA MET A 431 24.13 -14.06 9.76
C MET A 431 25.64 -14.15 10.03
N LYS A 432 26.47 -14.40 9.01
CA LYS A 432 27.94 -14.47 9.14
C LYS A 432 28.61 -13.10 9.23
N GLU A 433 27.88 -12.02 8.99
CA GLU A 433 28.42 -10.66 8.92
C GLU A 433 28.68 -10.03 10.29
N GLY A 434 28.08 -10.54 11.35
CA GLY A 434 28.19 -10.02 12.71
C GLY A 434 28.36 -11.10 13.76
N VAL A 435 28.30 -10.67 15.02
CA VAL A 435 28.33 -11.54 16.19
C VAL A 435 26.92 -11.98 16.54
N VAL A 436 26.67 -13.29 16.57
CA VAL A 436 25.40 -13.88 16.96
C VAL A 436 25.27 -13.87 18.49
N GLU A 437 24.41 -13.03 19.02
CA GLU A 437 24.13 -12.91 20.46
C GLU A 437 23.16 -14.01 20.96
N CYS A 438 22.20 -14.40 20.12
CA CYS A 438 21.31 -15.53 20.35
C CYS A 438 20.67 -15.99 19.03
N GLY A 439 20.15 -17.22 18.99
CA GLY A 439 19.58 -17.84 17.80
C GLY A 439 20.67 -18.36 16.86
N GLY A 440 20.52 -18.12 15.55
CA GLY A 440 21.53 -18.41 14.53
C GLY A 440 21.41 -19.78 13.86
N LYS A 441 20.55 -20.68 14.36
CA LYS A 441 20.36 -22.01 13.75
C LYS A 441 19.25 -21.98 12.70
N ALA A 442 19.37 -22.86 11.72
CA ALA A 442 18.36 -23.07 10.69
C ALA A 442 18.05 -24.57 10.55
N HIS A 443 16.76 -24.92 10.53
CA HIS A 443 16.27 -26.28 10.31
C HIS A 443 15.28 -26.26 9.14
N GLY A 444 15.71 -26.76 7.99
CA GLY A 444 14.93 -26.66 6.76
C GLY A 444 14.65 -25.21 6.40
N GLN A 445 13.39 -24.83 6.39
CA GLN A 445 12.95 -23.45 6.10
C GLN A 445 12.67 -22.63 7.37
N VAL A 446 12.88 -23.17 8.56
CA VAL A 446 12.74 -22.42 9.83
C VAL A 446 14.10 -21.91 10.27
N ILE A 447 14.23 -20.61 10.48
CA ILE A 447 15.42 -19.95 11.02
C ILE A 447 15.04 -19.36 12.38
N GLU A 448 15.87 -19.60 13.39
CA GLU A 448 15.66 -19.05 14.75
C GLU A 448 15.60 -17.52 14.74
N PRO A 449 14.77 -16.92 15.61
CA PRO A 449 14.90 -15.51 15.93
C PRO A 449 16.34 -15.18 16.34
N THR A 450 17.03 -14.42 15.50
CA THR A 450 18.49 -14.20 15.63
C THR A 450 18.79 -12.73 15.87
N LEU A 451 19.58 -12.46 16.89
CA LEU A 451 20.10 -11.13 17.21
C LEU A 451 21.58 -11.06 16.81
N LEU A 452 21.94 -10.04 16.03
CA LEU A 452 23.31 -9.77 15.60
C LEU A 452 23.82 -8.43 16.12
N THR A 453 25.06 -8.42 16.58
CA THR A 453 25.82 -7.21 16.93
C THR A 453 27.16 -7.16 16.19
N GLY A 454 28.00 -6.17 16.48
CA GLY A 454 29.33 -6.02 15.83
C GLY A 454 29.22 -5.68 14.35
N LEU A 455 28.18 -4.93 13.97
CA LEU A 455 27.89 -4.52 12.61
C LEU A 455 28.14 -3.02 12.43
N ASP A 456 28.51 -2.66 11.20
CA ASP A 456 28.55 -1.28 10.72
C ASP A 456 27.68 -1.10 9.47
N TRP A 457 27.69 0.13 8.94
CA TRP A 457 26.86 0.47 7.78
C TRP A 457 27.32 -0.18 6.48
N ASP A 458 28.57 -0.63 6.40
CA ASP A 458 29.17 -1.19 5.17
C ASP A 458 28.91 -2.69 5.05
N ASN A 459 28.48 -3.36 6.14
CA ASN A 459 28.09 -4.77 6.09
C ASN A 459 26.98 -5.01 5.06
N LYS A 460 27.05 -6.12 4.37
CA LYS A 460 26.06 -6.50 3.34
C LYS A 460 24.63 -6.54 3.88
N ILE A 461 24.44 -6.99 5.13
CA ILE A 461 23.13 -7.01 5.80
C ILE A 461 22.51 -5.61 5.89
N MET A 462 23.33 -4.54 5.84
CA MET A 462 22.86 -3.16 5.84
C MET A 462 22.60 -2.62 4.43
N GLN A 463 23.01 -3.33 3.37
CA GLN A 463 22.85 -2.91 1.96
C GLN A 463 21.57 -3.46 1.31
N GLU A 464 20.94 -4.48 1.91
CA GLU A 464 19.70 -5.08 1.41
C GLU A 464 18.66 -5.24 2.53
N GLU A 465 17.37 -5.29 2.18
CA GLU A 465 16.29 -5.61 3.11
C GLU A 465 16.46 -7.05 3.63
N VAL A 466 16.52 -7.22 4.96
CA VAL A 466 16.72 -8.54 5.57
C VAL A 466 15.56 -9.49 5.27
N PHE A 467 14.33 -9.04 5.43
CA PHE A 467 13.08 -9.79 5.18
C PHE A 467 13.11 -11.21 5.75
N GLY A 468 13.58 -11.32 7.00
CA GLY A 468 13.79 -12.57 7.70
C GLY A 468 14.01 -12.36 9.20
N PRO A 469 14.13 -13.46 9.99
CA PRO A 469 14.18 -13.42 11.45
C PRO A 469 15.59 -13.11 11.98
N ILE A 470 16.23 -12.09 11.43
CA ILE A 470 17.54 -11.61 11.86
C ILE A 470 17.40 -10.14 12.24
N MET A 471 17.78 -9.78 13.46
CA MET A 471 17.73 -8.44 14.01
C MET A 471 19.15 -7.86 14.14
N PRO A 472 19.62 -7.10 13.14
CA PRO A 472 20.87 -6.34 13.25
C PRO A 472 20.72 -5.22 14.27
N VAL A 473 21.71 -5.06 15.16
CA VAL A 473 21.80 -3.98 16.15
C VAL A 473 23.08 -3.20 15.92
N LEU A 474 22.95 -1.93 15.59
CA LEU A 474 24.01 -0.95 15.46
C LEU A 474 23.89 0.09 16.57
N THR A 475 24.96 0.85 16.79
CA THR A 475 24.99 1.94 17.77
C THR A 475 25.01 3.31 17.12
N PHE A 476 24.56 4.31 17.88
CA PHE A 476 24.74 5.73 17.57
C PHE A 476 24.96 6.51 18.86
N ASP A 477 25.60 7.68 18.76
CA ASP A 477 25.88 8.58 19.89
C ASP A 477 25.09 9.88 19.79
N ASP A 478 24.81 10.35 18.56
CA ASP A 478 24.07 11.58 18.29
C ASP A 478 22.92 11.34 17.32
N LEU A 479 21.70 11.70 17.74
CA LEU A 479 20.49 11.60 16.92
C LEU A 479 20.54 12.48 15.66
N ASP A 480 21.18 13.64 15.74
CA ASP A 480 21.30 14.55 14.58
C ASP A 480 22.18 13.94 13.48
N ASP A 481 23.20 13.11 13.82
CA ASP A 481 23.96 12.31 12.87
C ASP A 481 23.11 11.25 12.19
N VAL A 482 22.29 10.56 12.94
CA VAL A 482 21.31 9.59 12.41
C VAL A 482 20.37 10.27 11.42
N ILE A 483 19.83 11.43 11.80
CA ILE A 483 18.92 12.22 10.94
C ILE A 483 19.66 12.66 9.66
N ARG A 484 20.90 13.12 9.75
CA ARG A 484 21.71 13.49 8.58
C ARG A 484 21.89 12.30 7.63
N LYS A 485 22.21 11.13 8.17
CA LYS A 485 22.37 9.91 7.38
C LYS A 485 21.07 9.49 6.68
N PHE A 486 19.93 9.58 7.36
CA PHE A 486 18.62 9.19 6.80
C PHE A 486 18.13 10.11 5.68
N ARG A 487 18.68 11.31 5.56
CA ARG A 487 18.42 12.19 4.42
C ARG A 487 19.15 11.76 3.13
N LEU A 488 20.20 10.94 3.26
CA LEU A 488 21.05 10.50 2.16
C LEU A 488 20.70 9.10 1.64
N ILE A 489 19.93 8.32 2.38
CA ILE A 489 19.52 6.96 2.01
C ILE A 489 18.08 6.93 1.48
N ASP A 490 17.71 5.80 0.87
CA ASP A 490 16.35 5.55 0.40
C ASP A 490 15.32 5.66 1.53
N LYS A 491 14.19 6.30 1.23
CA LYS A 491 13.13 6.55 2.19
C LYS A 491 12.43 5.25 2.56
N PRO A 492 12.42 4.83 3.83
CA PRO A 492 11.83 3.56 4.25
C PRO A 492 10.31 3.61 4.22
N LEU A 493 9.68 2.43 4.13
CA LEU A 493 8.23 2.28 4.26
C LEU A 493 7.78 2.60 5.70
N ALA A 494 8.53 2.13 6.71
CA ALA A 494 8.25 2.43 8.11
C ALA A 494 9.48 2.97 8.85
N LEU A 495 9.23 3.76 9.91
CA LEU A 495 10.23 4.20 10.86
C LEU A 495 9.67 4.12 12.28
N TYR A 496 10.49 3.65 13.22
CA TYR A 496 10.15 3.52 14.64
C TYR A 496 11.14 4.27 15.49
N TYR A 497 10.63 5.01 16.47
CA TYR A 497 11.46 5.74 17.43
C TYR A 497 10.98 5.46 18.85
N PHE A 498 11.91 5.13 19.74
CA PHE A 498 11.67 4.91 21.16
C PHE A 498 12.46 5.94 21.97
N GLY A 499 11.75 6.76 22.71
CA GLY A 499 12.27 7.82 23.56
C GLY A 499 11.15 8.62 24.20
N LYS A 500 11.50 9.55 25.12
CA LYS A 500 10.57 10.41 25.84
C LYS A 500 10.77 11.89 25.51
N ASP A 501 11.95 12.26 25.03
CA ASP A 501 12.25 13.64 24.68
C ASP A 501 11.37 14.12 23.53
N LYS A 502 10.57 15.15 23.80
CA LYS A 502 9.61 15.71 22.85
C LYS A 502 10.29 16.41 21.67
N GLU A 503 11.44 17.02 21.89
CA GLU A 503 12.20 17.69 20.85
C GLU A 503 12.81 16.67 19.89
N ALA A 504 13.40 15.60 20.39
CA ALA A 504 13.90 14.48 19.60
C ALA A 504 12.78 13.81 18.79
N ILE A 505 11.63 13.55 19.42
CA ILE A 505 10.44 13.00 18.75
C ILE A 505 10.01 13.93 17.60
N GLU A 506 9.95 15.25 17.82
CA GLU A 506 9.53 16.20 16.78
C GLU A 506 10.57 16.30 15.65
N LYS A 507 11.88 16.27 15.96
CA LYS A 507 12.94 16.18 14.96
C LYS A 507 12.75 14.95 14.07
N VAL A 508 12.56 13.77 14.64
CA VAL A 508 12.34 12.52 13.88
C VAL A 508 11.11 12.62 12.98
N LYS A 509 9.99 13.12 13.49
CA LYS A 509 8.73 13.27 12.72
C LYS A 509 8.83 14.24 11.57
N THR A 510 9.59 15.32 11.73
CA THR A 510 9.61 16.45 10.76
C THR A 510 10.82 16.44 9.85
N GLN A 511 11.94 15.85 10.25
CA GLN A 511 13.19 15.94 9.51
C GLN A 511 13.58 14.67 8.75
N ILE A 512 12.92 13.54 9.01
CA ILE A 512 13.13 12.27 8.29
C ILE A 512 11.89 11.99 7.44
N ALA A 513 12.11 11.64 6.16
CA ALA A 513 11.02 11.24 5.26
C ALA A 513 10.85 9.71 5.30
N PHE A 514 9.63 9.23 5.59
CA PHE A 514 9.25 7.82 5.62
C PHE A 514 7.75 7.68 5.29
N GLY A 515 7.30 6.46 4.96
CA GLY A 515 5.90 6.20 4.62
C GLY A 515 4.95 6.35 5.82
N GLY A 516 5.24 5.65 6.90
CA GLY A 516 4.49 5.70 8.16
C GLY A 516 5.34 5.21 9.32
N GLY A 517 4.85 5.29 10.58
CA GLY A 517 5.66 4.83 11.70
C GLY A 517 4.98 4.96 13.05
N CYS A 518 5.70 4.55 14.10
CA CYS A 518 5.26 4.66 15.48
C CYS A 518 6.30 5.35 16.36
N ILE A 519 5.83 6.09 17.32
CA ILE A 519 6.60 6.54 18.46
C ILE A 519 6.31 5.59 19.63
N ASN A 520 7.36 5.02 20.22
CA ASN A 520 7.31 4.06 21.32
C ASN A 520 6.52 2.76 21.01
N ASP A 521 6.37 2.39 19.74
CA ASP A 521 5.79 1.12 19.29
C ASP A 521 6.37 0.70 17.94
N THR A 522 5.98 -0.50 17.45
CA THR A 522 6.30 -1.02 16.12
C THR A 522 5.04 -1.51 15.43
N ILE A 523 4.95 -1.41 14.10
CA ILE A 523 3.88 -1.98 13.24
C ILE A 523 2.49 -1.38 13.49
N MET A 524 2.11 -1.01 14.71
CA MET A 524 0.73 -0.69 15.10
C MET A 524 0.08 0.45 14.31
N HIS A 525 0.86 1.36 13.67
CA HIS A 525 0.32 2.38 12.77
C HIS A 525 -0.45 1.77 11.58
N PHE A 526 -0.07 0.56 11.14
CA PHE A 526 -0.73 -0.17 10.08
C PHE A 526 -2.15 -0.62 10.46
N THR A 527 -2.41 -0.89 11.74
CA THR A 527 -3.70 -1.38 12.22
C THR A 527 -4.75 -0.29 12.41
N GLU A 528 -4.37 0.99 12.33
CA GLU A 528 -5.29 2.12 12.53
C GLU A 528 -5.89 2.57 11.19
N GLU A 529 -7.17 2.30 10.96
CA GLU A 529 -7.89 2.56 9.72
C GLU A 529 -8.03 4.04 9.33
N LYS A 530 -7.78 4.96 10.26
CA LYS A 530 -7.81 6.41 10.01
C LYS A 530 -6.46 6.95 9.54
N LEU A 531 -5.39 6.19 9.76
CA LEU A 531 -4.06 6.54 9.26
C LEU A 531 -3.89 6.01 7.84
N PRO A 532 -3.40 6.84 6.90
CA PRO A 532 -3.04 6.35 5.57
C PRO A 532 -1.83 5.42 5.68
N PHE A 533 -1.83 4.34 4.91
CA PHE A 533 -0.69 3.45 4.77
C PHE A 533 -0.16 3.48 3.34
N GLY A 534 1.14 3.67 3.18
CA GLY A 534 1.81 3.70 1.88
C GLY A 534 3.23 4.23 1.97
N GLY A 535 4.03 3.91 0.97
CA GLY A 535 5.44 4.28 0.88
C GLY A 535 5.68 5.63 0.21
N VAL A 536 6.95 6.03 0.18
CA VAL A 536 7.44 7.25 -0.47
C VAL A 536 8.77 6.99 -1.18
N GLY A 537 8.90 7.42 -2.45
CA GLY A 537 10.10 7.19 -3.25
C GLY A 537 10.30 5.70 -3.53
N GLN A 538 11.43 5.11 -3.08
CA GLN A 538 11.73 3.70 -3.32
C GLN A 538 10.83 2.73 -2.55
N SER A 539 10.20 3.17 -1.45
CA SER A 539 9.28 2.35 -0.69
C SER A 539 7.85 2.33 -1.26
N GLY A 540 7.54 3.17 -2.25
CA GLY A 540 6.25 3.11 -2.92
C GLY A 540 5.66 4.44 -3.36
N MET A 541 4.44 4.38 -3.89
CA MET A 541 3.62 5.53 -4.27
C MET A 541 2.15 5.25 -4.01
N GLY A 542 1.43 6.28 -3.56
CA GLY A 542 0.04 6.17 -3.16
C GLY A 542 -0.14 5.72 -1.71
N ASN A 543 -1.38 5.53 -1.31
CA ASN A 543 -1.73 5.04 0.03
C ASN A 543 -3.14 4.45 0.04
N TYR A 544 -3.43 3.59 1.02
CA TYR A 544 -4.71 2.94 1.22
C TYR A 544 -5.00 2.75 2.72
N HIS A 545 -5.91 1.94 3.12
CA HIS A 545 -6.53 1.68 4.42
C HIS A 545 -7.70 2.61 4.75
N GLY A 546 -8.78 2.03 5.25
CA GLY A 546 -10.01 2.70 5.63
C GLY A 546 -10.63 3.51 4.48
N ALA A 547 -10.90 4.79 4.68
CA ALA A 547 -11.42 5.67 3.63
C ALA A 547 -10.47 5.78 2.42
N ARG A 548 -9.16 5.65 2.66
CA ARG A 548 -8.16 5.74 1.61
C ARG A 548 -8.23 4.57 0.64
N THR A 549 -8.63 3.38 1.10
CA THR A 549 -8.86 2.23 0.21
C THR A 549 -9.91 2.55 -0.86
N PHE A 550 -11.03 3.16 -0.48
CA PHE A 550 -12.03 3.64 -1.45
C PHE A 550 -11.47 4.71 -2.38
N TYR A 551 -10.71 5.68 -1.84
CA TYR A 551 -10.13 6.76 -2.64
C TYR A 551 -9.04 6.27 -3.59
N ALA A 552 -8.28 5.26 -3.20
CA ALA A 552 -7.26 4.62 -4.02
C ALA A 552 -7.82 4.02 -5.32
N PHE A 553 -9.01 3.45 -5.26
CA PHE A 553 -9.67 2.80 -6.40
C PHE A 553 -10.72 3.70 -7.10
N THR A 554 -10.67 5.01 -6.86
CA THR A 554 -11.53 6.00 -7.51
C THR A 554 -10.73 7.26 -7.86
N ARG A 555 -11.10 7.92 -8.95
CA ARG A 555 -10.55 9.24 -9.33
C ARG A 555 -11.54 10.36 -9.05
N GLU A 556 -11.03 11.54 -8.72
CA GLU A 556 -11.85 12.74 -8.56
C GLU A 556 -12.24 13.34 -9.91
N LYS A 557 -13.51 13.73 -10.03
CA LYS A 557 -14.04 14.48 -11.16
C LYS A 557 -14.73 15.74 -10.62
N SER A 558 -14.27 16.91 -11.08
CA SER A 558 -14.87 18.19 -10.70
C SER A 558 -15.98 18.59 -11.67
N VAL A 559 -17.10 19.04 -11.13
CA VAL A 559 -18.25 19.55 -11.90
C VAL A 559 -18.69 20.89 -11.34
N LEU A 560 -18.77 21.90 -12.20
CA LEU A 560 -19.37 23.17 -11.90
C LEU A 560 -20.75 23.24 -12.58
N ASP A 561 -21.81 23.18 -11.79
CA ASP A 561 -23.20 23.29 -12.24
C ASP A 561 -23.60 24.77 -12.20
N LYS A 562 -23.71 25.41 -13.38
CA LYS A 562 -23.96 26.83 -13.57
C LYS A 562 -25.46 27.11 -13.75
N GLY A 563 -26.01 28.04 -12.98
CA GLY A 563 -27.37 28.52 -13.17
C GLY A 563 -27.55 29.27 -14.50
N LEU A 564 -28.75 29.14 -15.12
CA LEU A 564 -29.06 29.72 -16.41
C LEU A 564 -29.73 31.10 -16.33
N TRP A 565 -30.18 31.53 -15.14
CA TRP A 565 -30.98 32.75 -14.95
C TRP A 565 -30.13 34.02 -14.86
N PHE A 566 -28.82 33.92 -14.69
CA PHE A 566 -27.89 35.05 -14.63
C PHE A 566 -26.57 34.68 -15.27
N ASP A 567 -25.99 35.60 -16.04
CA ASP A 567 -24.66 35.45 -16.61
C ASP A 567 -23.79 36.70 -16.40
N LEU A 568 -22.55 36.46 -15.96
CA LEU A 568 -21.58 37.52 -15.71
C LEU A 568 -20.85 37.88 -17.01
N THR A 569 -21.22 38.96 -17.63
CA THR A 569 -20.68 39.39 -18.94
C THR A 569 -19.21 39.81 -18.92
N LEU A 570 -18.61 39.97 -17.73
CA LEU A 570 -17.19 40.35 -17.56
C LEU A 570 -16.21 39.39 -18.21
N ARG A 571 -16.54 38.09 -18.28
CA ARG A 571 -15.65 37.01 -18.82
C ARG A 571 -15.61 36.99 -20.36
N TYR A 572 -16.56 37.63 -21.03
CA TYR A 572 -16.64 37.55 -22.49
C TYR A 572 -15.70 38.55 -23.17
N PRO A 573 -15.29 38.31 -24.44
CA PRO A 573 -14.46 39.19 -25.22
C PRO A 573 -15.00 40.65 -25.25
N GLN A 574 -14.22 41.57 -25.77
CA GLN A 574 -14.43 43.02 -25.73
C GLN A 574 -14.11 43.63 -24.35
N ALA A 575 -12.82 43.69 -24.06
CA ALA A 575 -12.30 44.30 -22.85
C ALA A 575 -12.48 45.84 -22.91
N THR A 576 -13.39 46.39 -22.12
CA THR A 576 -13.49 47.82 -21.87
C THR A 576 -12.53 48.22 -20.75
N LYS A 577 -12.16 49.54 -20.70
CA LYS A 577 -11.35 50.08 -19.59
C LYS A 577 -11.96 49.78 -18.22
N GLY A 578 -13.32 49.76 -18.10
CA GLY A 578 -14.02 49.39 -16.88
C GLY A 578 -13.85 47.92 -16.49
N LYS A 579 -13.94 47.01 -17.45
CA LYS A 579 -13.69 45.56 -17.22
C LYS A 579 -12.24 45.30 -16.76
N ILE A 580 -11.27 45.99 -17.38
CA ILE A 580 -9.86 45.90 -17.00
C ILE A 580 -9.66 46.39 -15.56
N ARG A 581 -10.22 47.55 -15.21
CA ARG A 581 -10.12 48.13 -13.85
C ARG A 581 -10.75 47.18 -12.81
N PHE A 582 -11.92 46.62 -13.09
CA PHE A 582 -12.57 45.66 -12.23
C PHE A 582 -11.70 44.41 -12.05
N ALA A 583 -11.17 43.87 -13.14
CA ALA A 583 -10.29 42.69 -13.08
C ALA A 583 -9.05 42.96 -12.23
N LYS A 584 -8.37 44.08 -12.43
CA LYS A 584 -7.22 44.47 -11.61
C LYS A 584 -7.57 44.56 -10.12
N THR A 585 -8.71 45.19 -9.78
CA THR A 585 -9.16 45.29 -8.39
C THR A 585 -9.48 43.90 -7.80
N TYR A 586 -10.18 43.05 -8.56
CA TYR A 586 -10.56 41.71 -8.14
C TYR A 586 -9.34 40.79 -7.88
N PHE A 587 -8.37 40.85 -8.78
CA PHE A 587 -7.14 40.08 -8.67
C PHE A 587 -6.04 40.76 -7.84
N LYS A 588 -6.29 41.96 -7.32
CA LYS A 588 -5.32 42.77 -6.56
C LYS A 588 -4.00 43.04 -7.31
N ILE A 589 -4.11 43.32 -8.62
CA ILE A 589 -2.99 43.65 -9.52
C ILE A 589 -2.84 45.16 -9.62
#